data_4e859456d7bc72114da4e2db60b23bd7
#
_entry.id   4e859456d7bc72114da4e2db60b23bd7
#
_cell.length_a   1.000
_cell.length_b   1.000
_cell.length_c   1.000
_cell.angle_alpha   90.00
_cell.angle_beta   90.00
_cell.angle_gamma   90.00
#
_symmetry.space_group_name_H-M   'P 1'
#
loop_
_entity.id
_entity.type
_entity.pdbx_description
1 polymer ?
#
loop_
_entity_poly.entity_id
_entity_poly.type
_entity_poly.pdbx_seq_one_letter_code
_entity_poly.pdbx_strand_id
1 'polypeptide(L)'
;MIDVNEIEVVVCGEEHVKYIDEILKTMSDAAKVRGTGIAKRTHEYVEKVMREHKAVLALYHGRFAGFSYIESWSHRLFVTNSGLIVHPDFRGIGLASRIKRRVFALARQRYPLAKVFSLTTGAAVLNMNTKLGFKPVTFEALTSDKQFWKGCESCVNFDILQRNGGQKCLCTALLWDPAEHLDEQPVIEEKMDNQKKEIKREKVVLAYSGGLDTSFAVKYLTECGY
;
A
#
# COMPACT_ATOMS: atom_id res chain seq x y z
N MET A 1 4.14 30.27 -0.64
CA MET A 1 3.21 29.25 -1.18
C MET A 1 4.03 27.98 -1.37
N ILE A 2 3.54 26.81 -0.95
CA ILE A 2 4.28 25.55 -1.08
C ILE A 2 4.23 25.12 -2.54
N ASP A 3 5.39 24.93 -3.19
CA ASP A 3 5.45 24.33 -4.51
C ASP A 3 5.40 22.80 -4.37
N VAL A 4 4.35 22.19 -4.92
CA VAL A 4 4.16 20.73 -4.89
C VAL A 4 5.26 19.98 -5.64
N ASN A 5 5.93 20.62 -6.60
CA ASN A 5 7.03 20.02 -7.37
C ASN A 5 8.32 19.84 -6.55
N GLU A 6 8.48 20.63 -5.48
CA GLU A 6 9.60 20.50 -4.55
C GLU A 6 9.38 19.42 -3.47
N ILE A 7 8.22 18.77 -3.48
CA ILE A 7 7.95 17.66 -2.58
C ILE A 7 8.47 16.36 -3.20
N GLU A 8 9.41 15.73 -2.55
CA GLU A 8 9.90 14.40 -2.89
C GLU A 8 8.97 13.32 -2.35
N VAL A 9 8.68 12.28 -3.14
CA VAL A 9 7.89 11.13 -2.71
C VAL A 9 8.71 9.86 -2.91
N VAL A 10 9.31 9.39 -1.82
CA VAL A 10 10.33 8.33 -1.80
C VAL A 10 9.82 7.05 -1.15
N VAL A 11 10.41 5.91 -1.50
CA VAL A 11 10.25 4.67 -0.73
C VAL A 11 11.12 4.78 0.52
N CYS A 12 10.54 4.42 1.67
CA CYS A 12 11.26 4.52 2.95
C CYS A 12 12.43 3.52 3.03
N GLY A 13 13.47 3.94 3.73
CA GLY A 13 14.59 3.14 4.17
C GLY A 13 14.97 3.50 5.60
N GLU A 14 16.11 3.01 6.06
CA GLU A 14 16.68 3.23 7.40
C GLU A 14 16.78 4.71 7.76
N GLU A 15 17.21 5.54 6.82
CA GLU A 15 17.42 6.99 6.98
C GLU A 15 16.14 7.76 7.28
N HIS A 16 14.98 7.15 7.04
CA HIS A 16 13.67 7.77 7.22
C HIS A 16 13.03 7.45 8.58
N VAL A 17 13.60 6.55 9.38
CA VAL A 17 13.07 6.14 10.69
C VAL A 17 12.88 7.33 11.65
N LYS A 18 13.70 8.35 11.51
CA LYS A 18 13.62 9.60 12.29
C LYS A 18 12.27 10.34 12.19
N TYR A 19 11.42 10.03 11.21
CA TYR A 19 10.11 10.67 11.02
C TYR A 19 8.96 9.92 11.70
N ILE A 20 9.20 8.80 12.38
CA ILE A 20 8.14 7.93 12.94
C ILE A 20 7.25 8.69 13.91
N ASP A 21 7.81 9.50 14.80
CA ASP A 21 7.03 10.24 15.79
C ASP A 21 6.07 11.25 15.14
N GLU A 22 6.53 11.96 14.10
CA GLU A 22 5.68 12.87 13.33
C GLU A 22 4.58 12.12 12.56
N ILE A 23 4.89 10.94 12.00
CA ILE A 23 3.93 10.07 11.32
C ILE A 23 2.85 9.65 12.31
N LEU A 24 3.21 9.10 13.46
CA LEU A 24 2.29 8.62 14.48
C LEU A 24 1.44 9.74 15.05
N LYS A 25 2.04 10.90 15.34
CA LYS A 25 1.32 12.10 15.78
C LYS A 25 0.28 12.52 14.74
N THR A 26 0.67 12.62 13.47
CA THR A 26 -0.23 13.03 12.38
C THR A 26 -1.37 12.01 12.18
N MET A 27 -1.11 10.71 12.31
CA MET A 27 -2.14 9.66 12.29
C MET A 27 -3.13 9.84 13.44
N SER A 28 -2.63 10.02 14.66
CA SER A 28 -3.44 10.20 15.86
C SER A 28 -4.34 11.43 15.76
N ASP A 29 -3.78 12.56 15.35
CA ASP A 29 -4.52 13.83 15.22
C ASP A 29 -5.57 13.74 14.10
N ALA A 30 -5.25 13.09 12.98
CA ALA A 30 -6.22 12.85 11.91
C ALA A 30 -7.38 11.93 12.35
N ALA A 31 -7.11 10.93 13.18
CA ALA A 31 -8.15 10.04 13.73
C ALA A 31 -9.12 10.80 14.63
N LYS A 32 -8.62 11.68 15.51
CA LYS A 32 -9.44 12.52 16.39
C LYS A 32 -10.39 13.44 15.62
N VAL A 33 -9.86 14.10 14.58
CA VAL A 33 -10.63 15.06 13.76
C VAL A 33 -11.72 14.37 12.95
N ARG A 34 -11.44 13.18 12.43
CA ARG A 34 -12.39 12.47 11.55
C ARG A 34 -13.46 11.68 12.30
N GLY A 35 -13.24 11.36 13.57
CA GLY A 35 -14.13 10.48 14.35
C GLY A 35 -14.32 9.08 13.74
N THR A 36 -13.52 8.71 12.74
CA THR A 36 -13.63 7.45 11.99
C THR A 36 -12.29 6.75 11.89
N GLY A 37 -12.36 5.43 11.86
CA GLY A 37 -11.30 4.49 12.07
C GLY A 37 -10.02 4.64 11.25
N ILE A 38 -9.08 5.38 11.76
CA ILE A 38 -7.68 5.12 11.48
C ILE A 38 -7.21 4.18 12.59
N ALA A 39 -6.90 2.93 12.23
CA ALA A 39 -6.40 1.96 13.19
C ALA A 39 -5.06 2.46 13.78
N LYS A 40 -4.93 2.36 15.10
CA LYS A 40 -3.69 2.75 15.81
C LYS A 40 -2.53 1.91 15.33
N ARG A 41 -1.36 2.51 15.21
CA ARG A 41 -0.10 1.85 14.87
C ARG A 41 0.92 2.08 15.98
N THR A 42 1.74 1.07 16.25
CA THR A 42 2.85 1.20 17.18
C THR A 42 4.09 1.75 16.47
N HIS A 43 5.04 2.27 17.25
CA HIS A 43 6.33 2.73 16.73
C HIS A 43 7.06 1.59 16.01
N GLU A 44 7.15 0.43 16.63
CA GLU A 44 7.83 -0.76 16.10
C GLU A 44 7.21 -1.24 14.78
N TYR A 45 5.87 -1.13 14.66
CA TYR A 45 5.20 -1.51 13.43
C TYR A 45 5.54 -0.55 12.28
N VAL A 46 5.52 0.77 12.52
CA VAL A 46 5.87 1.76 11.49
C VAL A 46 7.34 1.64 11.12
N GLU A 47 8.23 1.48 12.10
CA GLU A 47 9.65 1.22 11.88
C GLU A 47 9.88 0.00 10.99
N LYS A 48 9.23 -1.12 11.31
CA LYS A 48 9.31 -2.35 10.52
C LYS A 48 8.95 -2.13 9.06
N VAL A 49 7.79 -1.53 8.77
CA VAL A 49 7.36 -1.33 7.37
C VAL A 49 8.27 -0.36 6.62
N MET A 50 8.89 0.60 7.30
CA MET A 50 9.87 1.52 6.72
C MET A 50 11.18 0.81 6.38
N ARG A 51 11.76 0.06 7.33
CA ARG A 51 12.99 -0.74 7.14
C ARG A 51 12.84 -1.82 6.07
N GLU A 52 11.65 -2.41 5.97
CA GLU A 52 11.32 -3.40 4.94
C GLU A 52 11.03 -2.77 3.56
N HIS A 53 11.21 -1.45 3.40
CA HIS A 53 10.89 -0.71 2.17
C HIS A 53 9.43 -0.91 1.70
N LYS A 54 8.50 -1.06 2.63
CA LYS A 54 7.07 -1.22 2.38
C LYS A 54 6.28 0.08 2.55
N ALA A 55 6.95 1.18 2.78
CA ALA A 55 6.33 2.48 3.02
C ALA A 55 6.83 3.53 2.03
N VAL A 56 6.00 4.54 1.85
CA VAL A 56 6.28 5.72 1.04
C VAL A 56 6.16 6.96 1.91
N LEU A 57 7.15 7.84 1.83
CA LEU A 57 7.25 9.08 2.56
C LEU A 57 7.26 10.26 1.58
N ALA A 58 6.53 11.31 1.91
CA ALA A 58 6.62 12.60 1.22
C ALA A 58 7.39 13.58 2.09
N LEU A 59 8.37 14.26 1.50
CA LEU A 59 9.25 15.21 2.15
C LEU A 59 9.26 16.53 1.38
N TYR A 60 9.19 17.65 2.08
CA TYR A 60 9.37 19.00 1.56
C TYR A 60 10.59 19.62 2.23
N HIS A 61 11.70 19.75 1.50
CA HIS A 61 12.98 20.24 2.06
C HIS A 61 13.36 19.52 3.37
N GLY A 62 13.23 18.20 3.41
CA GLY A 62 13.52 17.40 4.59
C GLY A 62 12.46 17.44 5.70
N ARG A 63 11.35 18.17 5.55
CA ARG A 63 10.21 18.19 6.47
C ARG A 63 9.21 17.10 6.08
N PHE A 64 8.65 16.40 7.06
CA PHE A 64 7.58 15.44 6.86
C PHE A 64 6.34 16.10 6.25
N ALA A 65 5.87 15.56 5.12
CA ALA A 65 4.69 16.05 4.42
C ALA A 65 3.56 15.02 4.31
N GLY A 66 3.89 13.72 4.31
CA GLY A 66 2.88 12.66 4.26
C GLY A 66 3.48 11.26 4.20
N PHE A 67 2.61 10.25 4.39
CA PHE A 67 3.03 8.85 4.51
C PHE A 67 1.94 7.90 4.02
N SER A 68 2.34 6.73 3.56
CA SER A 68 1.48 5.57 3.30
C SER A 68 2.33 4.31 3.25
N TYR A 69 1.73 3.14 3.43
CA TYR A 69 2.47 1.88 3.39
C TYR A 69 1.62 0.75 2.79
N ILE A 70 2.29 -0.35 2.46
CA ILE A 70 1.69 -1.61 2.01
C ILE A 70 1.93 -2.71 3.01
N GLU A 71 1.00 -3.67 3.06
CA GLU A 71 1.15 -4.91 3.81
C GLU A 71 0.61 -6.07 2.97
N SER A 72 1.26 -7.23 3.04
CA SER A 72 0.85 -8.42 2.27
C SER A 72 0.18 -9.46 3.16
N TRP A 73 -0.85 -10.14 2.64
CA TRP A 73 -1.73 -11.07 3.34
C TRP A 73 -1.93 -12.35 2.54
N SER A 74 -2.37 -13.42 3.21
CA SER A 74 -2.68 -14.71 2.56
C SER A 74 -1.54 -15.16 1.64
N HIS A 75 -0.33 -15.30 2.17
CA HIS A 75 0.84 -15.73 1.40
C HIS A 75 1.13 -14.86 0.16
N ARG A 76 0.97 -13.53 0.31
CA ARG A 76 1.17 -12.52 -0.75
C ARG A 76 0.13 -12.53 -1.88
N LEU A 77 -1.00 -13.22 -1.72
CA LEU A 77 -2.11 -13.16 -2.68
C LEU A 77 -2.84 -11.81 -2.65
N PHE A 78 -2.77 -11.12 -1.51
CA PHE A 78 -3.40 -9.82 -1.31
C PHE A 78 -2.41 -8.80 -0.74
N VAL A 79 -2.56 -7.54 -1.14
CA VAL A 79 -1.79 -6.40 -0.61
C VAL A 79 -2.74 -5.28 -0.24
N THR A 80 -2.58 -4.71 0.94
CA THR A 80 -3.28 -3.47 1.32
C THR A 80 -2.46 -2.24 1.04
N ASN A 81 -3.11 -1.18 0.58
CA ASN A 81 -2.60 0.18 0.65
C ASN A 81 -3.21 0.86 1.88
N SER A 82 -2.41 1.11 2.90
CA SER A 82 -2.85 1.55 4.22
C SER A 82 -2.16 2.83 4.69
N GLY A 83 -2.74 3.46 5.72
CA GLY A 83 -2.12 4.54 6.46
C GLY A 83 -1.87 5.84 5.67
N LEU A 84 -2.65 6.10 4.61
CA LEU A 84 -2.50 7.34 3.85
C LEU A 84 -2.84 8.56 4.70
N ILE A 85 -1.82 9.35 5.00
CA ILE A 85 -1.93 10.62 5.72
C ILE A 85 -1.15 11.71 5.02
N VAL A 86 -1.60 12.95 5.17
CA VAL A 86 -0.91 14.17 4.75
C VAL A 86 -0.90 15.13 5.92
N HIS A 87 0.29 15.65 6.22
CA HIS A 87 0.46 16.68 7.26
C HIS A 87 -0.44 17.89 6.95
N PRO A 88 -1.07 18.52 7.95
CA PRO A 88 -2.01 19.63 7.73
C PRO A 88 -1.51 20.74 6.81
N ASP A 89 -0.24 21.15 6.94
CA ASP A 89 0.38 22.21 6.14
C ASP A 89 0.43 21.90 4.63
N PHE A 90 0.36 20.62 4.24
CA PHE A 90 0.50 20.16 2.85
C PHE A 90 -0.81 19.61 2.26
N ARG A 91 -1.95 19.90 2.90
CA ARG A 91 -3.28 19.50 2.38
C ARG A 91 -3.74 20.45 1.28
N GLY A 92 -4.66 19.97 0.44
CA GLY A 92 -5.28 20.79 -0.62
C GLY A 92 -4.44 20.96 -1.90
N ILE A 93 -3.18 20.51 -1.92
CA ILE A 93 -2.25 20.67 -3.07
C ILE A 93 -2.08 19.38 -3.91
N GLY A 94 -2.94 18.37 -3.73
CA GLY A 94 -2.86 17.14 -4.51
C GLY A 94 -1.86 16.09 -4.01
N LEU A 95 -1.14 16.34 -2.91
CA LEU A 95 -0.10 15.46 -2.38
C LEU A 95 -0.59 14.04 -2.05
N ALA A 96 -1.80 13.91 -1.47
CA ALA A 96 -2.39 12.60 -1.18
C ALA A 96 -2.47 11.70 -2.42
N SER A 97 -2.81 12.26 -3.58
CA SER A 97 -2.89 11.53 -4.85
C SER A 97 -1.50 11.11 -5.35
N ARG A 98 -0.46 11.91 -5.13
CA ARG A 98 0.93 11.56 -5.47
C ARG A 98 1.42 10.40 -4.61
N ILE A 99 1.23 10.49 -3.28
CA ILE A 99 1.59 9.42 -2.34
C ILE A 99 0.82 8.14 -2.71
N LYS A 100 -0.49 8.25 -3.00
CA LYS A 100 -1.32 7.10 -3.35
C LYS A 100 -0.86 6.40 -4.61
N ARG A 101 -0.52 7.15 -5.68
CA ARG A 101 0.05 6.56 -6.90
C ARG A 101 1.38 5.86 -6.62
N ARG A 102 2.26 6.49 -5.84
CA ARG A 102 3.58 5.92 -5.53
C ARG A 102 3.49 4.64 -4.70
N VAL A 103 2.62 4.60 -3.67
CA VAL A 103 2.45 3.39 -2.85
C VAL A 103 1.73 2.28 -3.62
N PHE A 104 0.84 2.62 -4.55
CA PHE A 104 0.21 1.64 -5.44
C PHE A 104 1.24 1.06 -6.42
N ALA A 105 2.07 1.89 -7.04
CA ALA A 105 3.18 1.43 -7.89
C ALA A 105 4.14 0.50 -7.11
N LEU A 106 4.48 0.85 -5.86
CA LEU A 106 5.29 -0.01 -4.98
C LEU A 106 4.62 -1.37 -4.73
N ALA A 107 3.29 -1.40 -4.51
CA ALA A 107 2.55 -2.64 -4.33
C ALA A 107 2.65 -3.54 -5.56
N ARG A 108 2.43 -3.00 -6.76
CA ARG A 108 2.51 -3.72 -8.03
C ARG A 108 3.93 -4.21 -8.34
N GLN A 109 4.94 -3.38 -8.06
CA GLN A 109 6.35 -3.73 -8.27
C GLN A 109 6.79 -4.89 -7.38
N ARG A 110 6.39 -4.88 -6.11
CA ARG A 110 6.81 -5.91 -5.14
C ARG A 110 5.98 -7.19 -5.19
N TYR A 111 4.72 -7.07 -5.62
CA TYR A 111 3.73 -8.14 -5.60
C TYR A 111 2.90 -8.10 -6.90
N PRO A 112 3.51 -8.35 -8.06
CA PRO A 112 2.86 -8.13 -9.37
C PRO A 112 1.59 -8.96 -9.59
N LEU A 113 1.49 -10.12 -8.95
CA LEU A 113 0.35 -11.03 -9.05
C LEU A 113 -0.69 -10.85 -7.93
N ALA A 114 -0.39 -10.03 -6.93
CA ALA A 114 -1.29 -9.84 -5.80
C ALA A 114 -2.45 -8.91 -6.15
N LYS A 115 -3.63 -9.23 -5.67
CA LYS A 115 -4.76 -8.31 -5.64
C LYS A 115 -4.47 -7.19 -4.65
N VAL A 116 -4.61 -5.94 -5.08
CA VAL A 116 -4.38 -4.78 -4.21
C VAL A 116 -5.73 -4.27 -3.71
N PHE A 117 -5.89 -4.12 -2.40
CA PHE A 117 -7.15 -3.67 -1.82
C PHE A 117 -7.00 -2.54 -0.81
N SER A 118 -8.10 -1.86 -0.56
CA SER A 118 -8.18 -0.75 0.38
C SER A 118 -9.56 -0.73 1.06
N LEU A 119 -9.58 -0.47 2.36
CA LEU A 119 -10.80 -0.16 3.11
C LEU A 119 -10.81 1.33 3.47
N THR A 120 -11.89 2.02 3.19
CA THR A 120 -11.98 3.46 3.49
C THR A 120 -13.40 3.91 3.81
N THR A 121 -13.52 4.84 4.76
CA THR A 121 -14.75 5.62 5.01
C THR A 121 -14.73 6.97 4.30
N GLY A 122 -13.60 7.35 3.69
CA GLY A 122 -13.39 8.69 3.12
C GLY A 122 -13.67 8.77 1.63
N ALA A 123 -14.60 9.62 1.21
CA ALA A 123 -14.93 9.85 -0.20
C ALA A 123 -13.73 10.26 -1.05
N ALA A 124 -12.80 11.05 -0.51
CA ALA A 124 -11.58 11.43 -1.21
C ALA A 124 -10.67 10.24 -1.54
N VAL A 125 -10.51 9.30 -0.58
CA VAL A 125 -9.72 8.07 -0.80
C VAL A 125 -10.43 7.13 -1.76
N LEU A 126 -11.76 7.01 -1.64
CA LEU A 126 -12.58 6.25 -2.58
C LEU A 126 -12.35 6.75 -4.02
N ASN A 127 -12.47 8.06 -4.24
CA ASN A 127 -12.27 8.67 -5.57
C ASN A 127 -10.83 8.46 -6.10
N MET A 128 -9.82 8.60 -5.24
CA MET A 128 -8.43 8.32 -5.64
C MET A 128 -8.22 6.85 -6.05
N ASN A 129 -8.79 5.91 -5.31
CA ASN A 129 -8.71 4.49 -5.64
C ASN A 129 -9.43 4.17 -6.96
N THR A 130 -10.64 4.70 -7.15
CA THR A 130 -11.42 4.48 -8.39
C THR A 130 -10.65 5.00 -9.62
N LYS A 131 -9.98 6.16 -9.51
CA LYS A 131 -9.12 6.70 -10.58
C LYS A 131 -7.88 5.84 -10.87
N LEU A 132 -7.47 4.98 -9.94
CA LEU A 132 -6.40 4.00 -10.12
C LEU A 132 -6.91 2.63 -10.59
N GLY A 133 -8.19 2.51 -10.96
CA GLY A 133 -8.79 1.27 -11.46
C GLY A 133 -9.33 0.33 -10.38
N PHE A 134 -9.31 0.74 -9.10
CA PHE A 134 -9.95 -0.07 -8.05
C PHE A 134 -11.47 -0.04 -8.21
N LYS A 135 -12.10 -1.20 -8.04
CA LYS A 135 -13.56 -1.37 -8.08
C LYS A 135 -14.12 -1.63 -6.67
N PRO A 136 -15.28 -1.10 -6.33
CA PRO A 136 -16.00 -1.48 -5.10
C PRO A 136 -16.33 -2.98 -5.12
N VAL A 137 -16.10 -3.65 -3.99
CA VAL A 137 -16.38 -5.08 -3.82
C VAL A 137 -16.99 -5.35 -2.45
N THR A 138 -17.52 -6.56 -2.24
CA THR A 138 -17.91 -7.03 -0.91
C THR A 138 -16.67 -7.39 -0.09
N PHE A 139 -16.79 -7.45 1.25
CA PHE A 139 -15.68 -7.86 2.12
C PHE A 139 -15.23 -9.30 1.87
N GLU A 140 -16.14 -10.15 1.39
CA GLU A 140 -15.85 -11.54 1.03
C GLU A 140 -14.85 -11.68 -0.13
N ALA A 141 -14.80 -10.67 -1.01
CA ALA A 141 -13.82 -10.64 -2.12
C ALA A 141 -12.39 -10.27 -1.65
N LEU A 142 -12.23 -9.87 -0.40
CA LEU A 142 -10.95 -9.51 0.20
C LEU A 142 -10.28 -10.74 0.83
N THR A 143 -9.11 -10.52 1.42
CA THR A 143 -8.37 -11.56 2.15
C THR A 143 -9.19 -12.13 3.32
N SER A 144 -9.14 -13.44 3.50
CA SER A 144 -9.67 -14.15 4.68
C SER A 144 -8.67 -14.20 5.84
N ASP A 145 -7.52 -13.56 5.71
CA ASP A 145 -6.45 -13.57 6.72
C ASP A 145 -6.91 -12.91 8.02
N LYS A 146 -6.98 -13.71 9.08
CA LYS A 146 -7.42 -13.26 10.41
C LYS A 146 -6.58 -12.13 10.97
N GLN A 147 -5.27 -12.07 10.64
CA GLN A 147 -4.38 -11.01 11.11
C GLN A 147 -4.75 -9.66 10.50
N PHE A 148 -5.20 -9.63 9.24
CA PHE A 148 -5.73 -8.42 8.64
C PHE A 148 -6.95 -7.91 9.41
N TRP A 149 -7.95 -8.78 9.60
CA TRP A 149 -9.22 -8.41 10.25
C TRP A 149 -9.05 -8.05 11.73
N LYS A 150 -8.06 -8.64 12.42
CA LYS A 150 -7.69 -8.23 13.78
C LYS A 150 -7.29 -6.75 13.86
N GLY A 151 -6.75 -6.17 12.79
CA GLY A 151 -6.46 -4.75 12.72
C GLY A 151 -7.69 -3.85 12.86
N CYS A 152 -8.91 -4.36 12.58
CA CYS A 152 -10.15 -3.63 12.76
C CYS A 152 -10.60 -3.55 14.24
N GLU A 153 -10.08 -4.38 15.14
CA GLU A 153 -10.46 -4.39 16.57
C GLU A 153 -10.17 -3.05 17.27
N SER A 154 -9.16 -2.32 16.79
CA SER A 154 -8.83 -0.99 17.30
C SER A 154 -9.65 0.16 16.69
N CYS A 155 -10.57 -0.15 15.77
CA CYS A 155 -11.40 0.83 15.07
C CYS A 155 -12.66 1.17 15.87
N VAL A 156 -13.03 2.45 15.90
CA VAL A 156 -14.27 2.92 16.57
C VAL A 156 -15.55 2.31 15.98
N ASN A 157 -15.50 1.77 14.76
CA ASN A 157 -16.62 1.13 14.07
C ASN A 157 -16.56 -0.42 14.14
N PHE A 158 -15.75 -0.97 15.02
CA PHE A 158 -15.59 -2.42 15.11
C PHE A 158 -16.88 -3.15 15.52
N ASP A 159 -17.67 -2.54 16.38
CA ASP A 159 -18.99 -3.06 16.77
C ASP A 159 -19.93 -3.25 15.58
N ILE A 160 -19.85 -2.36 14.56
CA ILE A 160 -20.65 -2.48 13.34
C ILE A 160 -20.20 -3.70 12.53
N LEU A 161 -18.87 -3.91 12.40
CA LEU A 161 -18.32 -5.07 11.73
C LEU A 161 -18.76 -6.37 12.42
N GLN A 162 -18.67 -6.42 13.75
CA GLN A 162 -19.08 -7.59 14.55
C GLN A 162 -20.57 -7.91 14.39
N ARG A 163 -21.44 -6.91 14.52
CA ARG A 163 -22.91 -7.09 14.37
C ARG A 163 -23.31 -7.59 12.98
N ASN A 164 -22.50 -7.32 11.96
CA ASN A 164 -22.73 -7.80 10.60
C ASN A 164 -21.93 -9.07 10.25
N GLY A 165 -21.46 -9.83 11.25
CA GLY A 165 -20.75 -11.09 11.04
C GLY A 165 -19.44 -10.95 10.26
N GLY A 166 -18.78 -9.78 10.31
CA GLY A 166 -17.55 -9.50 9.58
C GLY A 166 -17.74 -9.16 8.09
N GLN A 167 -18.97 -9.13 7.60
CA GLN A 167 -19.25 -8.98 6.16
C GLN A 167 -19.33 -7.54 5.66
N LYS A 168 -19.57 -6.58 6.55
CA LYS A 168 -19.64 -5.14 6.23
C LYS A 168 -19.48 -4.25 7.44
N CYS A 169 -18.99 -3.04 7.21
CA CYS A 169 -19.04 -1.93 8.15
C CYS A 169 -19.23 -0.60 7.41
N LEU A 170 -18.87 0.54 8.01
CA LEU A 170 -18.93 1.85 7.33
C LEU A 170 -17.84 2.03 6.25
N CYS A 171 -16.84 1.15 6.19
CA CYS A 171 -15.84 1.20 5.15
C CYS A 171 -16.38 0.67 3.82
N THR A 172 -16.03 1.34 2.73
CA THR A 172 -16.11 0.76 1.37
C THR A 172 -14.87 -0.07 1.12
N ALA A 173 -15.07 -1.32 0.72
CA ALA A 173 -14.00 -2.18 0.22
C ALA A 173 -13.77 -1.90 -1.26
N LEU A 174 -12.51 -1.79 -1.64
CA LEU A 174 -12.07 -1.51 -3.00
C LEU A 174 -10.96 -2.48 -3.36
N LEU A 175 -11.07 -3.11 -4.52
CA LEU A 175 -10.13 -4.11 -5.03
C LEU A 175 -9.63 -3.72 -6.41
N TRP A 176 -8.34 -3.87 -6.63
CA TRP A 176 -7.68 -3.87 -7.92
C TRP A 176 -7.14 -5.28 -8.17
N ASP A 177 -7.61 -5.92 -9.24
CA ASP A 177 -7.21 -7.30 -9.60
C ASP A 177 -6.26 -7.25 -10.80
N PRO A 178 -5.02 -7.76 -10.71
CA PRO A 178 -4.07 -7.78 -11.82
C PRO A 178 -4.61 -8.54 -13.05
N ALA A 179 -5.47 -9.53 -12.85
CA ALA A 179 -6.07 -10.29 -13.95
C ALA A 179 -6.99 -9.45 -14.85
N GLU A 180 -7.49 -8.32 -14.35
CA GLU A 180 -8.33 -7.38 -15.11
C GLU A 180 -7.52 -6.28 -15.82
N HIS A 181 -6.17 -6.27 -15.64
CA HIS A 181 -5.26 -5.21 -16.09
C HIS A 181 -4.01 -5.78 -16.79
N LEU A 182 -4.18 -6.84 -17.56
CA LEU A 182 -3.08 -7.56 -18.22
C LEU A 182 -2.29 -6.68 -19.20
N ASP A 183 -2.92 -5.67 -19.79
CA ASP A 183 -2.30 -4.76 -20.76
C ASP A 183 -1.61 -3.55 -20.09
N GLU A 184 -1.81 -3.35 -18.80
CA GLU A 184 -1.18 -2.29 -18.04
C GLU A 184 0.17 -2.75 -17.50
N GLN A 185 1.25 -2.49 -18.23
CA GLN A 185 2.59 -2.65 -17.67
C GLN A 185 2.74 -1.76 -16.42
N PRO A 186 3.41 -2.23 -15.35
CA PRO A 186 3.71 -1.39 -14.21
C PRO A 186 4.45 -0.15 -14.72
N VAL A 187 3.88 1.04 -14.50
CA VAL A 187 4.53 2.30 -14.84
C VAL A 187 5.78 2.42 -13.97
N ILE A 188 6.90 2.03 -14.53
CA ILE A 188 8.21 2.32 -13.96
C ILE A 188 8.41 3.79 -14.29
N GLU A 189 8.17 4.69 -13.34
CA GLU A 189 8.64 6.06 -13.44
C GLU A 189 10.18 6.00 -13.43
N GLU A 190 10.77 5.96 -14.63
CA GLU A 190 12.19 6.18 -14.84
C GLU A 190 12.53 7.64 -14.50
N LYS A 191 12.74 7.90 -13.24
CA LYS A 191 13.59 8.97 -12.70
C LYS A 191 13.94 8.63 -11.27
N MET A 192 14.80 7.68 -11.09
CA MET A 192 15.55 7.54 -9.85
C MET A 192 16.98 7.16 -10.17
N ASP A 193 17.85 8.09 -9.81
CA ASP A 193 19.26 7.98 -9.48
C ASP A 193 20.06 6.83 -10.11
N ASN A 194 21.08 7.26 -10.86
CA ASN A 194 22.23 6.47 -11.33
C ASN A 194 22.99 5.84 -10.16
N GLN A 195 22.43 4.82 -9.53
CA GLN A 195 23.20 3.81 -8.83
C GLN A 195 22.92 2.47 -9.50
N LYS A 196 23.74 2.13 -10.48
CA LYS A 196 23.90 0.76 -10.95
C LYS A 196 24.32 -0.13 -9.77
N LYS A 197 23.36 -0.66 -9.03
CA LYS A 197 23.58 -1.91 -8.33
C LYS A 197 23.34 -3.01 -9.35
N GLU A 198 24.40 -3.72 -9.71
CA GLU A 198 24.30 -5.01 -10.41
C GLU A 198 23.25 -5.86 -9.70
N ILE A 199 22.14 -6.11 -10.39
CA ILE A 199 21.16 -7.08 -9.95
C ILE A 199 21.86 -8.43 -10.03
N LYS A 200 22.30 -8.95 -8.90
CA LYS A 200 22.77 -10.32 -8.79
C LYS A 200 21.58 -11.20 -9.17
N ARG A 201 21.60 -11.77 -10.38
CA ARG A 201 20.59 -12.73 -10.83
C ARG A 201 20.67 -13.94 -9.93
N GLU A 202 19.69 -14.13 -9.08
CA GLU A 202 19.58 -15.35 -8.28
C GLU A 202 19.18 -16.50 -9.22
N LYS A 203 19.91 -17.59 -9.15
CA LYS A 203 19.57 -18.81 -9.91
C LYS A 203 18.39 -19.47 -9.21
N VAL A 204 17.25 -19.56 -9.91
CA VAL A 204 16.11 -20.33 -9.46
C VAL A 204 16.22 -21.74 -10.01
N VAL A 205 16.21 -22.74 -9.11
CA VAL A 205 16.14 -24.15 -9.48
C VAL A 205 14.70 -24.60 -9.37
N LEU A 206 14.07 -24.92 -10.50
CA LEU A 206 12.71 -25.43 -10.56
C LEU A 206 12.75 -26.95 -10.79
N ALA A 207 12.17 -27.73 -9.85
CA ALA A 207 11.97 -29.16 -10.04
C ALA A 207 10.85 -29.38 -11.07
N TYR A 208 11.20 -29.85 -12.26
CA TYR A 208 10.28 -30.03 -13.37
C TYR A 208 9.69 -31.44 -13.36
N SER A 209 8.39 -31.53 -13.07
CA SER A 209 7.65 -32.82 -13.07
C SER A 209 6.94 -33.11 -14.39
N GLY A 210 6.97 -32.18 -15.36
CA GLY A 210 6.28 -32.34 -16.65
C GLY A 210 4.77 -32.03 -16.59
N GLY A 211 4.24 -31.63 -15.45
CA GLY A 211 2.84 -31.20 -15.30
C GLY A 211 2.57 -29.80 -15.83
N LEU A 212 1.29 -29.48 -16.06
CA LEU A 212 0.84 -28.20 -16.60
C LEU A 212 1.33 -27.01 -15.74
N ASP A 213 1.26 -27.15 -14.42
CA ASP A 213 1.65 -26.11 -13.46
C ASP A 213 3.14 -25.76 -13.51
N THR A 214 4.00 -26.79 -13.67
CA THR A 214 5.43 -26.56 -13.79
C THR A 214 5.82 -25.96 -15.14
N SER A 215 5.12 -26.30 -16.21
CA SER A 215 5.32 -25.71 -17.54
C SER A 215 4.94 -24.23 -17.54
N PHE A 216 3.88 -23.86 -16.84
CA PHE A 216 3.49 -22.46 -16.64
C PHE A 216 4.53 -21.70 -15.82
N ALA A 217 5.03 -22.31 -14.73
CA ALA A 217 6.04 -21.70 -13.88
C ALA A 217 7.37 -21.44 -14.62
N VAL A 218 7.80 -22.34 -15.52
CA VAL A 218 9.00 -22.13 -16.36
C VAL A 218 8.81 -20.90 -17.26
N LYS A 219 7.68 -20.81 -17.95
CA LYS A 219 7.38 -19.65 -18.79
C LYS A 219 7.37 -18.35 -18.00
N TYR A 220 6.68 -18.36 -16.86
CA TYR A 220 6.59 -17.21 -15.98
C TYR A 220 7.96 -16.74 -15.46
N LEU A 221 8.79 -17.66 -14.96
CA LEU A 221 10.13 -17.33 -14.46
C LEU A 221 11.02 -16.76 -15.58
N THR A 222 10.93 -17.33 -16.80
CA THR A 222 11.67 -16.81 -17.97
C THR A 222 11.23 -15.38 -18.32
N GLU A 223 9.92 -15.11 -18.29
CA GLU A 223 9.38 -13.75 -18.53
C GLU A 223 9.79 -12.76 -17.43
N CYS A 224 10.01 -13.22 -16.20
CA CYS A 224 10.53 -12.43 -15.09
C CYS A 224 12.07 -12.25 -15.12
N GLY A 225 12.77 -12.84 -16.09
CA GLY A 225 14.22 -12.67 -16.31
C GLY A 225 15.12 -13.59 -15.47
N TYR A 226 14.59 -14.73 -14.98
CA TYR A 226 15.35 -15.80 -14.31
C TYR A 226 15.87 -16.83 -15.31
#